data_89b4ae2891cbc965ab593a02e7487cb6
#
_entry.id   89b4ae2891cbc965ab593a02e7487cb6
#
_cell.length_a   1.000
_cell.length_b   1.000
_cell.length_c   1.000
_cell.angle_alpha   90.00
_cell.angle_beta   90.00
_cell.angle_gamma   90.00
#
_symmetry.space_group_name_H-M   'P 1'
#
loop_
_entity.id
_entity.type
_entity.pdbx_description
1 polymer ?
#
loop_
_entity_poly.entity_id
_entity_poly.type
_entity_poly.pdbx_seq_one_letter_code
_entity_poly.pdbx_strand_id
1 'polypeptide(L)'
;MSSPEPITQREKKGNPSVAYVVTCDARLHYPDMALISALSVRESDPGACIQVVLDRESARTLRKMAHPLLEVCDHTLDVETPQGAEIFRNRWLKTQLPEWISGDVLYLDADTFVRRPVLPVFAHVSGFGAVANHNGKTLEEQVWSEDRRNELEMQWDAQYHTYVNGGVWCYRNSEPVRRLFAIWHDGWKKSVLTTGRLRDQPSLNRALYESGADVTVLPGAYNVQAGFIWQGMPDAVVWHFYENPVHLNNAFARLTAMARTADPGKLRRMVARVAKLSAPWSNPDMLASLLDRMQASGGAGSVYAREWLQGQRRHMLRHLLRGR
;
A
#
# COMPACT_ATOMS: atom_id res chain seq x y z
N MET A 1 12.71 23.35 36.51
CA MET A 1 12.12 22.54 35.44
C MET A 1 12.11 23.40 34.19
N SER A 2 13.13 23.24 33.37
CA SER A 2 13.28 24.01 32.11
C SER A 2 12.48 23.33 31.01
N SER A 3 11.61 24.08 30.39
CA SER A 3 10.88 23.67 29.18
C SER A 3 11.89 23.39 28.05
N PRO A 4 11.70 22.36 27.24
CA PRO A 4 12.55 22.13 26.08
C PRO A 4 12.30 23.23 25.03
N GLU A 5 13.39 23.83 24.54
CA GLU A 5 13.33 24.80 23.43
C GLU A 5 12.76 24.17 22.16
N PRO A 6 11.97 24.90 21.38
CA PRO A 6 11.49 24.42 20.10
C PRO A 6 12.64 24.36 19.10
N ILE A 7 12.84 23.21 18.49
CA ILE A 7 13.81 22.97 17.42
C ILE A 7 13.34 23.71 16.16
N THR A 8 13.75 24.97 16.01
CA THR A 8 13.66 25.71 14.75
C THR A 8 14.83 25.33 13.85
N GLN A 9 14.78 24.17 13.22
CA GLN A 9 15.59 23.90 12.04
C GLN A 9 14.79 24.29 10.80
N ARG A 10 15.23 25.35 10.09
CA ARG A 10 14.89 25.59 8.68
C ARG A 10 15.37 24.37 7.90
N GLU A 11 14.49 23.40 7.69
CA GLU A 11 14.77 22.23 6.90
C GLU A 11 15.04 22.65 5.46
N LYS A 12 16.26 22.39 4.99
CA LYS A 12 16.54 22.27 3.56
C LYS A 12 15.50 21.29 3.01
N LYS A 13 14.80 21.65 1.92
CA LYS A 13 13.93 20.71 1.20
C LYS A 13 14.73 19.45 0.93
N GLY A 14 14.56 18.45 1.76
CA GLY A 14 15.18 17.14 1.57
C GLY A 14 14.59 16.46 0.33
N ASN A 15 15.34 15.55 -0.27
CA ASN A 15 14.78 14.70 -1.33
C ASN A 15 13.56 13.94 -0.77
N PRO A 16 12.53 13.72 -1.61
CA PRO A 16 11.37 12.93 -1.21
C PRO A 16 11.79 11.54 -0.70
N SER A 17 11.07 11.04 0.31
CA SER A 17 11.31 9.71 0.87
C SER A 17 10.17 8.75 0.56
N VAL A 18 10.48 7.45 0.57
CA VAL A 18 9.50 6.36 0.57
C VAL A 18 9.26 5.93 2.01
N ALA A 19 8.00 5.86 2.42
CA ALA A 19 7.64 5.53 3.79
C ALA A 19 6.74 4.29 3.88
N TYR A 20 6.99 3.49 4.90
CA TYR A 20 6.16 2.37 5.32
C TYR A 20 5.70 2.57 6.76
N VAL A 21 4.49 2.12 7.04
CA VAL A 21 4.03 1.90 8.42
C VAL A 21 3.89 0.40 8.62
N VAL A 22 4.66 -0.16 9.53
CA VAL A 22 4.69 -1.61 9.74
C VAL A 22 4.44 -1.91 11.22
N THR A 23 3.41 -2.68 11.46
CA THR A 23 3.13 -3.29 12.75
C THR A 23 3.15 -4.81 12.60
N CYS A 24 3.40 -5.54 13.66
CA CYS A 24 3.42 -6.99 13.60
C CYS A 24 2.84 -7.64 14.85
N ASP A 25 2.29 -8.80 14.63
CA ASP A 25 2.09 -9.83 15.63
C ASP A 25 3.26 -10.84 15.60
N ALA A 26 3.11 -11.95 16.30
CA ALA A 26 4.14 -13.01 16.33
C ALA A 26 4.41 -13.66 14.96
N ARG A 27 3.54 -13.49 13.96
CA ARG A 27 3.65 -14.14 12.64
C ARG A 27 4.60 -13.43 11.68
N LEU A 28 4.89 -12.14 11.91
CA LEU A 28 5.78 -11.33 11.09
C LEU A 28 5.38 -11.20 9.60
N HIS A 29 4.12 -11.46 9.27
CA HIS A 29 3.67 -11.49 7.87
C HIS A 29 3.81 -10.12 7.18
N TYR A 30 3.36 -9.05 7.83
CA TYR A 30 3.49 -7.69 7.27
C TYR A 30 4.94 -7.18 7.19
N PRO A 31 5.82 -7.43 8.18
CA PRO A 31 7.25 -7.16 8.03
C PRO A 31 7.90 -7.91 6.85
N ASP A 32 7.56 -9.17 6.64
CA ASP A 32 8.06 -9.95 5.49
C ASP A 32 7.62 -9.34 4.15
N MET A 33 6.37 -8.92 4.05
CA MET A 33 5.86 -8.20 2.87
C MET A 33 6.56 -6.85 2.67
N ALA A 34 6.69 -6.05 3.74
CA ALA A 34 7.37 -4.77 3.70
C ALA A 34 8.85 -4.91 3.28
N LEU A 35 9.53 -5.98 3.71
CA LEU A 35 10.88 -6.29 3.25
C LEU A 35 10.93 -6.48 1.73
N ILE A 36 10.03 -7.27 1.16
CA ILE A 36 9.98 -7.49 -0.29
C ILE A 36 9.64 -6.19 -1.03
N SER A 37 8.71 -5.40 -0.51
CA SER A 37 8.38 -4.08 -1.06
C SER A 37 9.59 -3.14 -1.02
N ALA A 38 10.28 -3.01 0.12
CA ALA A 38 11.47 -2.17 0.27
C ALA A 38 12.64 -2.62 -0.64
N LEU A 39 12.86 -3.93 -0.78
CA LEU A 39 13.84 -4.47 -1.74
C LEU A 39 13.49 -4.12 -3.18
N SER A 40 12.19 -4.11 -3.53
CA SER A 40 11.75 -3.71 -4.87
C SER A 40 11.94 -2.21 -5.12
N VAL A 41 11.80 -1.37 -4.10
CA VAL A 41 12.19 0.06 -4.18
C VAL A 41 13.70 0.19 -4.41
N ARG A 42 14.53 -0.50 -3.64
CA ARG A 42 15.99 -0.48 -3.82
C ARG A 42 16.44 -0.90 -5.21
N GLU A 43 15.75 -1.87 -5.81
CA GLU A 43 16.04 -2.32 -7.18
C GLU A 43 15.64 -1.28 -8.22
N SER A 44 14.49 -0.63 -8.04
CA SER A 44 13.89 0.27 -9.04
C SER A 44 14.35 1.72 -8.89
N ASP A 45 14.65 2.15 -7.67
CA ASP A 45 15.02 3.52 -7.30
C ASP A 45 16.12 3.49 -6.21
N PRO A 46 17.37 3.09 -6.58
CA PRO A 46 18.44 2.80 -5.61
C PRO A 46 18.80 3.98 -4.70
N GLY A 47 18.56 5.20 -5.15
CA GLY A 47 18.82 6.45 -4.39
C GLY A 47 17.66 6.87 -3.48
N ALA A 48 16.54 6.16 -3.47
CA ALA A 48 15.41 6.52 -2.63
C ALA A 48 15.75 6.36 -1.14
N CYS A 49 15.44 7.37 -0.33
CA CYS A 49 15.48 7.27 1.12
C CYS A 49 14.25 6.46 1.59
N ILE A 50 14.46 5.32 2.21
CA ILE A 50 13.38 4.45 2.74
C ILE A 50 13.28 4.61 4.25
N GLN A 51 12.10 4.99 4.73
CA GLN A 51 11.79 5.17 6.14
C GLN A 51 10.71 4.19 6.59
N VAL A 52 10.86 3.62 7.77
CA VAL A 52 9.86 2.73 8.38
C VAL A 52 9.43 3.28 9.72
N VAL A 53 8.13 3.49 9.88
CA VAL A 53 7.51 3.82 11.16
C VAL A 53 6.98 2.55 11.79
N LEU A 54 7.39 2.28 13.00
CA LEU A 54 7.05 1.10 13.79
C LEU A 54 6.38 1.53 15.10
N ASP A 55 5.40 0.79 15.57
CA ASP A 55 5.04 0.87 16.97
C ASP A 55 6.13 0.22 17.85
N ARG A 56 6.26 0.63 19.11
CA ARG A 56 7.32 0.14 20.01
C ARG A 56 7.33 -1.38 20.18
N GLU A 57 6.19 -2.03 20.16
CA GLU A 57 6.09 -3.48 20.29
C GLU A 57 6.67 -4.18 19.07
N SER A 58 6.28 -3.72 17.87
CA SER A 58 6.81 -4.22 16.61
C SER A 58 8.31 -3.96 16.47
N ALA A 59 8.78 -2.76 16.82
CA ALA A 59 10.20 -2.42 16.81
C ALA A 59 11.03 -3.35 17.68
N ARG A 60 10.56 -3.63 18.92
CA ARG A 60 11.21 -4.58 19.82
C ARG A 60 11.25 -6.00 19.23
N THR A 61 10.14 -6.44 18.65
CA THR A 61 10.01 -7.76 18.05
C THR A 61 10.97 -7.91 16.87
N LEU A 62 10.99 -6.94 15.95
CA LEU A 62 11.86 -6.99 14.76
C LEU A 62 13.34 -6.95 15.12
N ARG A 63 13.74 -6.13 16.11
CA ARG A 63 15.13 -6.11 16.61
C ARG A 63 15.52 -7.42 17.25
N LYS A 64 14.65 -7.99 18.12
CA LYS A 64 14.90 -9.29 18.74
C LYS A 64 15.10 -10.40 17.71
N MET A 65 14.37 -10.33 16.60
CA MET A 65 14.43 -11.31 15.51
C MET A 65 15.53 -11.00 14.49
N ALA A 66 16.27 -9.90 14.65
CA ALA A 66 17.22 -9.38 13.65
C ALA A 66 16.57 -9.35 12.23
N HIS A 67 15.36 -8.80 12.14
CA HIS A 67 14.57 -8.86 10.90
C HIS A 67 15.23 -8.05 9.78
N PRO A 68 15.45 -8.62 8.57
CA PRO A 68 16.21 -7.97 7.50
C PRO A 68 15.61 -6.64 6.99
N LEU A 69 14.34 -6.37 7.24
CA LEU A 69 13.72 -5.08 6.92
C LEU A 69 14.49 -3.91 7.52
N LEU A 70 14.99 -4.06 8.75
CA LEU A 70 15.72 -3.00 9.46
C LEU A 70 17.06 -2.65 8.81
N GLU A 71 17.64 -3.58 8.05
CA GLU A 71 18.90 -3.36 7.31
C GLU A 71 18.67 -2.76 5.91
N VAL A 72 17.47 -2.96 5.34
CA VAL A 72 17.12 -2.46 4.01
C VAL A 72 16.71 -1.00 4.05
N CYS A 73 16.12 -0.55 5.17
CA CYS A 73 15.64 0.81 5.35
C CYS A 73 16.76 1.73 5.85
N ASP A 74 16.73 3.01 5.42
CA ASP A 74 17.73 4.01 5.85
C ASP A 74 17.42 4.52 7.25
N HIS A 75 16.12 4.63 7.59
CA HIS A 75 15.67 5.12 8.90
C HIS A 75 14.51 4.27 9.43
N THR A 76 14.55 4.03 10.73
CA THR A 76 13.46 3.43 11.49
C THR A 76 13.05 4.36 12.63
N LEU A 77 11.75 4.60 12.76
CA LEU A 77 11.17 5.43 13.82
C LEU A 77 10.29 4.56 14.72
N ASP A 78 10.59 4.58 16.00
CA ASP A 78 9.81 3.87 17.02
C ASP A 78 8.81 4.85 17.64
N VAL A 79 7.54 4.58 17.46
CA VAL A 79 6.46 5.44 17.94
C VAL A 79 5.65 4.73 19.01
N GLU A 80 5.26 5.46 20.05
CA GLU A 80 4.31 4.95 21.03
C GLU A 80 2.88 5.04 20.49
N THR A 81 2.16 3.94 20.58
CA THR A 81 0.76 3.86 20.14
C THR A 81 -0.14 3.47 21.31
N PRO A 82 -1.43 3.81 21.26
CA PRO A 82 -2.39 3.23 22.19
C PRO A 82 -2.41 1.69 22.07
N GLN A 83 -2.73 1.03 23.17
CA GLN A 83 -2.89 -0.43 23.17
C GLN A 83 -4.05 -0.84 22.25
N GLY A 84 -3.88 -1.94 21.53
CA GLY A 84 -4.89 -2.44 20.62
C GLY A 84 -4.37 -3.53 19.67
N ALA A 85 -5.26 -4.04 18.85
CA ALA A 85 -4.91 -4.99 17.80
C ALA A 85 -3.85 -4.42 16.85
N GLU A 86 -3.06 -5.28 16.22
CA GLU A 86 -2.02 -4.91 15.25
C GLU A 86 -2.52 -3.90 14.21
N ILE A 87 -3.66 -4.21 13.58
CA ILE A 87 -4.26 -3.34 12.56
C ILE A 87 -4.69 -1.97 13.12
N PHE A 88 -5.13 -1.91 14.39
CA PHE A 88 -5.46 -0.63 15.05
C PHE A 88 -4.20 0.23 15.19
N ARG A 89 -3.12 -0.34 15.72
CA ARG A 89 -1.83 0.36 15.88
C ARG A 89 -1.27 0.82 14.53
N ASN A 90 -1.40 -0.02 13.49
CA ASN A 90 -1.01 0.35 12.13
C ASN A 90 -1.77 1.58 11.63
N ARG A 91 -3.10 1.58 11.72
CA ARG A 91 -3.91 2.71 11.26
C ARG A 91 -3.70 3.97 12.09
N TRP A 92 -3.45 3.81 13.39
CA TRP A 92 -3.06 4.92 14.26
C TRP A 92 -1.81 5.65 13.75
N LEU A 93 -0.76 4.91 13.39
CA LEU A 93 0.47 5.46 12.84
C LEU A 93 0.27 6.05 11.43
N LYS A 94 -0.39 5.30 10.56
CA LYS A 94 -0.58 5.66 9.16
C LYS A 94 -1.34 6.97 8.97
N THR A 95 -2.40 7.16 9.73
CA THR A 95 -3.25 8.36 9.64
C THR A 95 -2.61 9.61 10.25
N GLN A 96 -1.43 9.48 10.84
CA GLN A 96 -0.65 10.59 11.43
C GLN A 96 0.78 10.65 10.85
N LEU A 97 1.01 10.10 9.67
CA LEU A 97 2.36 9.98 9.13
C LEU A 97 3.17 11.30 9.09
N PRO A 98 2.59 12.47 8.77
CA PRO A 98 3.32 13.75 8.80
C PRO A 98 3.81 14.19 10.18
N GLU A 99 3.31 13.61 11.27
CA GLU A 99 3.82 13.86 12.63
C GLU A 99 5.14 13.13 12.89
N TRP A 100 5.39 12.06 12.14
CA TRP A 100 6.55 11.19 12.34
C TRP A 100 7.64 11.40 11.30
N ILE A 101 7.28 11.74 10.09
CA ILE A 101 8.20 11.91 8.95
C ILE A 101 8.07 13.34 8.41
N SER A 102 9.19 14.06 8.44
CA SER A 102 9.27 15.38 7.82
C SER A 102 9.53 15.30 6.31
N GLY A 103 9.18 16.38 5.58
CA GLY A 103 9.41 16.49 4.15
C GLY A 103 8.34 15.83 3.28
N ASP A 104 8.65 15.68 2.00
CA ASP A 104 7.77 15.09 1.01
C ASP A 104 7.86 13.57 1.08
N VAL A 105 6.72 12.88 1.07
CA VAL A 105 6.65 11.43 1.31
C VAL A 105 5.79 10.73 0.27
N LEU A 106 6.33 9.62 -0.27
CA LEU A 106 5.55 8.58 -0.92
C LEU A 106 5.31 7.45 0.07
N TYR A 107 4.07 7.20 0.41
CA TYR A 107 3.66 6.08 1.25
C TYR A 107 3.33 4.85 0.41
N LEU A 108 3.79 3.70 0.87
CA LEU A 108 3.47 2.39 0.31
C LEU A 108 2.97 1.46 1.42
N ASP A 109 1.82 0.80 1.18
CA ASP A 109 1.42 -0.33 2.02
C ASP A 109 2.43 -1.49 1.87
N ALA A 110 2.56 -2.31 2.89
CA ALA A 110 3.53 -3.42 2.92
C ALA A 110 3.34 -4.43 1.78
N ASP A 111 2.10 -4.58 1.28
CA ASP A 111 1.71 -5.50 0.21
C ASP A 111 1.86 -4.91 -1.20
N THR A 112 2.82 -4.02 -1.38
CA THR A 112 3.16 -3.42 -2.68
C THR A 112 4.46 -3.99 -3.25
N PHE A 113 4.65 -3.86 -4.57
CA PHE A 113 5.88 -4.22 -5.28
C PHE A 113 6.18 -3.16 -6.34
N VAL A 114 7.32 -2.48 -6.18
CA VAL A 114 7.76 -1.42 -7.09
C VAL A 114 8.55 -2.04 -8.24
N ARG A 115 8.18 -1.69 -9.47
CA ARG A 115 8.76 -2.23 -10.70
C ARG A 115 9.60 -1.25 -11.49
N ARG A 116 9.34 0.03 -11.31
CA ARG A 116 9.98 1.15 -12.02
C ARG A 116 10.24 2.28 -11.03
N PRO A 117 11.11 3.25 -11.35
CA PRO A 117 11.35 4.40 -10.48
C PRO A 117 10.04 5.05 -10.04
N VAL A 118 9.87 5.22 -8.74
CA VAL A 118 8.60 5.63 -8.14
C VAL A 118 8.59 7.10 -7.71
N LEU A 119 9.76 7.68 -7.39
CA LEU A 119 9.88 9.08 -6.97
C LEU A 119 9.49 10.11 -8.05
N PRO A 120 9.54 9.82 -9.38
CA PRO A 120 9.02 10.73 -10.40
C PRO A 120 7.54 11.11 -10.21
N VAL A 121 6.77 10.38 -9.38
CA VAL A 121 5.39 10.72 -9.01
C VAL A 121 5.26 12.16 -8.49
N PHE A 122 6.29 12.67 -7.83
CA PHE A 122 6.31 14.04 -7.29
C PHE A 122 6.31 15.14 -8.36
N ALA A 123 6.59 14.84 -9.61
CA ALA A 123 6.42 15.80 -10.70
C ALA A 123 4.94 16.14 -10.97
N HIS A 124 4.02 15.31 -10.53
CA HIS A 124 2.58 15.44 -10.77
C HIS A 124 1.81 16.00 -9.56
N VAL A 125 2.43 16.17 -8.41
CA VAL A 125 1.74 16.44 -7.14
C VAL A 125 2.22 17.76 -6.53
N SER A 126 1.27 18.65 -6.22
CA SER A 126 1.48 19.91 -5.49
C SER A 126 1.07 19.81 -4.01
N GLY A 127 0.05 19.00 -3.70
CA GLY A 127 -0.47 18.75 -2.36
C GLY A 127 -0.45 17.28 -2.01
N PHE A 128 -1.57 16.60 -2.16
CA PHE A 128 -1.75 15.18 -1.92
C PHE A 128 -2.06 14.44 -3.23
N GLY A 129 -1.45 13.30 -3.46
CA GLY A 129 -1.67 12.48 -4.65
C GLY A 129 -2.00 11.04 -4.29
N ALA A 130 -3.04 10.46 -4.90
CA ALA A 130 -3.39 9.05 -4.76
C ALA A 130 -4.05 8.51 -6.03
N VAL A 131 -4.04 7.20 -6.21
CA VAL A 131 -4.66 6.54 -7.36
C VAL A 131 -6.10 6.17 -7.04
N ALA A 132 -6.98 6.28 -8.04
CA ALA A 132 -8.37 5.83 -7.94
C ALA A 132 -8.47 4.36 -7.50
N ASN A 133 -9.42 4.07 -6.62
CA ASN A 133 -9.70 2.71 -6.21
C ASN A 133 -10.49 1.98 -7.31
N HIS A 134 -10.14 0.71 -7.58
CA HIS A 134 -10.83 -0.15 -8.55
C HIS A 134 -11.15 0.53 -9.90
N ASN A 135 -10.19 1.27 -10.47
CA ASN A 135 -10.31 1.89 -11.79
C ASN A 135 -11.29 3.08 -11.92
N GLY A 136 -11.23 3.99 -11.00
CA GLY A 136 -11.81 5.30 -11.19
C GLY A 136 -13.29 5.40 -10.90
N LYS A 137 -13.82 4.52 -10.07
CA LYS A 137 -15.18 4.69 -9.55
C LYS A 137 -15.28 5.96 -8.72
N THR A 138 -16.40 6.64 -8.84
CA THR A 138 -16.74 7.77 -7.98
C THR A 138 -16.98 7.32 -6.54
N LEU A 139 -17.01 8.27 -5.62
CA LEU A 139 -17.32 7.98 -4.23
C LEU A 139 -18.72 7.34 -4.11
N GLU A 140 -19.70 7.84 -4.87
CA GLU A 140 -21.06 7.28 -4.91
C GLU A 140 -21.07 5.81 -5.36
N GLU A 141 -20.33 5.47 -6.41
CA GLU A 141 -20.24 4.09 -6.93
C GLU A 141 -19.55 3.13 -5.96
N GLN A 142 -18.77 3.63 -4.99
CA GLN A 142 -18.11 2.85 -3.96
C GLN A 142 -18.99 2.64 -2.72
N VAL A 143 -20.02 3.48 -2.54
CA VAL A 143 -20.89 3.47 -1.37
C VAL A 143 -22.19 2.74 -1.68
N TRP A 144 -22.17 1.42 -1.69
CA TRP A 144 -23.33 0.60 -2.05
C TRP A 144 -24.29 0.28 -0.91
N SER A 145 -23.93 0.58 0.33
CA SER A 145 -24.79 0.30 1.47
C SER A 145 -25.03 1.53 2.33
N GLU A 146 -26.20 1.59 2.96
CA GLU A 146 -26.56 2.64 3.91
C GLU A 146 -25.58 2.70 5.09
N ASP A 147 -25.09 1.55 5.56
CA ASP A 147 -24.07 1.47 6.61
C ASP A 147 -22.77 2.18 6.23
N ARG A 148 -22.34 2.07 4.98
CA ARG A 148 -21.16 2.79 4.49
C ARG A 148 -21.39 4.28 4.32
N ARG A 149 -22.61 4.69 3.93
CA ARG A 149 -22.99 6.10 3.87
C ARG A 149 -22.90 6.72 5.24
N ASN A 150 -23.47 6.03 6.25
CA ASN A 150 -23.42 6.46 7.64
C ASN A 150 -22.01 6.47 8.21
N GLU A 151 -21.17 5.51 7.83
CA GLU A 151 -19.75 5.46 8.20
C GLU A 151 -18.98 6.68 7.66
N LEU A 152 -19.32 7.15 6.48
CA LEU A 152 -18.69 8.31 5.85
C LEU A 152 -19.28 9.64 6.35
N GLU A 153 -20.48 9.64 6.91
CA GLU A 153 -21.23 10.86 7.31
C GLU A 153 -21.25 11.93 6.19
N MET A 154 -21.24 11.50 4.93
CA MET A 154 -21.10 12.41 3.80
C MET A 154 -22.44 12.97 3.35
N GLN A 155 -22.48 14.27 3.10
CA GLN A 155 -23.51 14.87 2.26
C GLN A 155 -23.24 14.51 0.78
N TRP A 156 -24.30 14.33 0.00
CA TRP A 156 -24.27 13.69 -1.33
C TRP A 156 -23.61 14.49 -2.47
N ASP A 157 -23.05 15.66 -2.19
CA ASP A 157 -22.24 16.42 -3.16
C ASP A 157 -20.94 15.69 -3.53
N ALA A 158 -20.60 14.65 -2.79
CA ALA A 158 -19.41 13.83 -3.01
C ALA A 158 -19.49 12.90 -4.24
N GLN A 159 -20.64 12.81 -4.92
CA GLN A 159 -20.81 11.96 -6.11
C GLN A 159 -19.82 12.24 -7.25
N TYR A 160 -19.27 13.44 -7.32
CA TYR A 160 -18.30 13.84 -8.35
C TYR A 160 -16.84 13.61 -7.94
N HIS A 161 -16.59 13.18 -6.71
CA HIS A 161 -15.23 12.94 -6.24
C HIS A 161 -14.78 11.52 -6.50
N THR A 162 -13.57 11.38 -7.05
CA THR A 162 -12.94 10.09 -7.24
C THR A 162 -12.62 9.46 -5.89
N TYR A 163 -13.10 8.24 -5.67
CA TYR A 163 -12.72 7.46 -4.50
C TYR A 163 -11.33 6.89 -4.70
N VAL A 164 -10.37 7.27 -3.84
CA VAL A 164 -8.98 6.85 -3.95
C VAL A 164 -8.68 5.63 -3.09
N ASN A 165 -7.67 4.87 -3.49
CA ASN A 165 -7.13 3.76 -2.71
C ASN A 165 -6.12 4.28 -1.67
N GLY A 166 -6.22 3.75 -0.45
CA GLY A 166 -5.38 4.16 0.68
C GLY A 166 -4.00 3.48 0.77
N GLY A 167 -3.62 2.61 -0.17
CA GLY A 167 -2.39 1.83 -0.05
C GLY A 167 -1.17 2.40 -0.76
N VAL A 168 -1.38 3.33 -1.70
CA VAL A 168 -0.30 4.08 -2.37
C VAL A 168 -0.74 5.52 -2.55
N TRP A 169 -0.03 6.43 -1.90
CA TRP A 169 -0.28 7.86 -1.98
C TRP A 169 1.01 8.65 -1.65
N CYS A 170 1.04 9.89 -2.09
CA CYS A 170 2.17 10.78 -1.79
C CYS A 170 1.67 12.17 -1.39
N TYR A 171 2.52 12.92 -0.70
CA TYR A 171 2.22 14.30 -0.36
C TYR A 171 3.45 15.20 -0.38
N ARG A 172 3.21 16.47 -0.69
CA ARG A 172 4.10 17.58 -0.39
C ARG A 172 3.78 18.10 1.02
N ASN A 173 4.76 18.12 1.91
CA ASN A 173 4.53 18.58 3.27
C ASN A 173 4.15 20.07 3.29
N SER A 174 2.89 20.33 3.62
CA SER A 174 2.30 21.68 3.65
C SER A 174 1.22 21.75 4.73
N GLU A 175 0.84 22.95 5.14
CA GLU A 175 -0.22 23.12 6.15
C GLU A 175 -1.57 22.51 5.72
N PRO A 176 -2.07 22.71 4.46
CA PRO A 176 -3.31 22.06 4.04
C PRO A 176 -3.23 20.53 4.10
N VAL A 177 -2.07 19.95 3.81
CA VAL A 177 -1.87 18.49 3.89
C VAL A 177 -1.84 18.02 5.34
N ARG A 178 -1.18 18.72 6.27
CA ARG A 178 -1.25 18.38 7.69
C ARG A 178 -2.68 18.43 8.23
N ARG A 179 -3.46 19.44 7.82
CA ARG A 179 -4.89 19.52 8.14
C ARG A 179 -5.67 18.31 7.58
N LEU A 180 -5.37 17.88 6.35
CA LEU A 180 -5.97 16.67 5.77
C LEU A 180 -5.74 15.46 6.68
N PHE A 181 -4.51 15.24 7.11
CA PHE A 181 -4.18 14.12 7.99
C PHE A 181 -4.88 14.21 9.35
N ALA A 182 -5.00 15.40 9.93
CA ALA A 182 -5.75 15.60 11.18
C ALA A 182 -7.23 15.20 11.01
N ILE A 183 -7.89 15.65 9.93
CA ILE A 183 -9.27 15.27 9.63
C ILE A 183 -9.38 13.76 9.38
N TRP A 184 -8.43 13.17 8.65
CA TRP A 184 -8.39 11.74 8.40
C TRP A 184 -8.30 10.93 9.69
N HIS A 185 -7.36 11.30 10.57
CA HIS A 185 -7.15 10.61 11.85
C HIS A 185 -8.38 10.70 12.76
N ASP A 186 -8.97 11.90 12.90
CA ASP A 186 -10.15 12.11 13.73
C ASP A 186 -11.38 11.39 13.17
N GLY A 187 -11.58 11.42 11.85
CA GLY A 187 -12.64 10.69 11.18
C GLY A 187 -12.49 9.18 11.34
N TRP A 188 -11.27 8.66 11.21
CA TRP A 188 -10.99 7.25 11.45
C TRP A 188 -11.24 6.85 12.91
N LYS A 189 -10.76 7.61 13.90
CA LYS A 189 -11.05 7.36 15.33
C LYS A 189 -12.54 7.32 15.60
N LYS A 190 -13.28 8.31 15.07
CA LYS A 190 -14.74 8.35 15.22
C LYS A 190 -15.39 7.10 14.62
N SER A 191 -15.00 6.68 13.42
CA SER A 191 -15.50 5.45 12.78
C SER A 191 -15.22 4.22 13.63
N VAL A 192 -14.01 4.07 14.19
CA VAL A 192 -13.66 2.97 15.09
C VAL A 192 -14.56 2.95 16.32
N LEU A 193 -14.77 4.09 16.95
CA LEU A 193 -15.57 4.20 18.17
C LEU A 193 -17.07 3.92 17.93
N THR A 194 -17.59 4.32 16.78
CA THR A 194 -19.03 4.20 16.47
C THR A 194 -19.40 2.86 15.85
N THR A 195 -18.50 2.28 15.03
CA THR A 195 -18.80 1.09 14.21
C THR A 195 -17.93 -0.12 14.55
N GLY A 196 -16.86 0.05 15.32
CA GLY A 196 -15.85 -0.99 15.56
C GLY A 196 -14.98 -1.32 14.33
N ARG A 197 -15.17 -0.63 13.19
CA ARG A 197 -14.46 -0.92 11.94
C ARG A 197 -13.12 -0.20 11.89
N LEU A 198 -12.06 -0.96 11.60
CA LEU A 198 -10.68 -0.45 11.56
C LEU A 198 -10.24 0.04 10.16
N ARG A 199 -11.14 0.09 9.18
CA ARG A 199 -10.82 0.57 7.83
C ARG A 199 -10.58 2.07 7.85
N ASP A 200 -9.44 2.50 7.30
CA ASP A 200 -9.01 3.89 7.25
C ASP A 200 -9.34 4.61 5.92
N GLN A 201 -9.51 3.85 4.83
CA GLN A 201 -9.74 4.39 3.50
C GLN A 201 -11.03 5.22 3.36
N PRO A 202 -12.19 4.86 3.96
CA PRO A 202 -13.37 5.72 3.92
C PRO A 202 -13.12 7.09 4.55
N SER A 203 -12.48 7.13 5.72
CA SER A 203 -12.14 8.40 6.40
C SER A 203 -11.09 9.22 5.63
N LEU A 204 -10.14 8.56 4.93
CA LEU A 204 -9.24 9.26 4.00
C LEU A 204 -10.05 10.00 2.93
N ASN A 205 -10.95 9.30 2.24
CA ASN A 205 -11.72 9.88 1.14
C ASN A 205 -12.61 11.03 1.61
N ARG A 206 -13.18 10.95 2.81
CA ARG A 206 -13.87 12.05 3.45
C ARG A 206 -12.92 13.24 3.71
N ALA A 207 -11.74 12.99 4.28
CA ALA A 207 -10.76 14.01 4.60
C ALA A 207 -10.28 14.76 3.34
N LEU A 208 -10.09 14.07 2.23
CA LEU A 208 -9.75 14.66 0.94
C LEU A 208 -10.82 15.67 0.47
N TYR A 209 -12.08 15.33 0.69
CA TYR A 209 -13.21 16.22 0.38
C TYR A 209 -13.28 17.43 1.31
N GLU A 210 -13.07 17.25 2.62
CA GLU A 210 -13.31 18.28 3.64
C GLU A 210 -12.12 19.22 3.88
N SER A 211 -10.89 18.77 3.57
CA SER A 211 -9.68 19.51 3.96
C SER A 211 -9.41 20.76 3.15
N GLY A 212 -9.90 20.83 1.92
CA GLY A 212 -9.51 21.88 0.96
C GLY A 212 -8.07 21.76 0.48
N ALA A 213 -7.38 20.63 0.72
CA ALA A 213 -6.07 20.38 0.17
C ALA A 213 -6.14 20.17 -1.35
N ASP A 214 -5.06 20.52 -2.06
CA ASP A 214 -4.93 20.20 -3.47
C ASP A 214 -4.71 18.69 -3.64
N VAL A 215 -5.66 18.03 -4.31
CA VAL A 215 -5.68 16.57 -4.49
C VAL A 215 -5.50 16.22 -5.95
N THR A 216 -4.45 15.48 -6.25
CA THR A 216 -4.16 14.93 -7.57
C THR A 216 -4.56 13.46 -7.65
N VAL A 217 -5.42 13.11 -8.60
CA VAL A 217 -5.64 11.70 -8.97
C VAL A 217 -4.49 11.25 -9.87
N LEU A 218 -3.65 10.39 -9.33
CA LEU A 218 -2.47 9.88 -10.02
C LEU A 218 -2.82 8.89 -11.13
N PRO A 219 -1.95 8.73 -12.15
CA PRO A 219 -2.08 7.67 -13.15
C PRO A 219 -2.17 6.29 -12.50
N GLY A 220 -3.06 5.42 -13.01
CA GLY A 220 -3.32 4.09 -12.48
C GLY A 220 -2.09 3.17 -12.38
N ALA A 221 -1.05 3.45 -13.19
CA ALA A 221 0.22 2.73 -13.14
C ALA A 221 0.93 2.80 -11.78
N TYR A 222 0.71 3.86 -10.99
CA TYR A 222 1.30 4.02 -9.66
C TYR A 222 0.63 3.16 -8.58
N ASN A 223 -0.53 2.53 -8.87
CA ASN A 223 -1.19 1.63 -7.94
C ASN A 223 -2.07 0.63 -8.70
N VAL A 224 -1.44 -0.31 -9.39
CA VAL A 224 -2.16 -1.37 -10.09
C VAL A 224 -2.58 -2.44 -9.09
N GLN A 225 -3.86 -2.42 -8.73
CA GLN A 225 -4.46 -3.26 -7.70
C GLN A 225 -4.63 -4.69 -8.21
N ALA A 226 -3.65 -5.54 -7.92
CA ALA A 226 -3.43 -6.86 -8.53
C ALA A 226 -4.53 -7.87 -8.23
N GLY A 227 -5.55 -7.73 -7.65
CA GLY A 227 -6.72 -8.62 -7.52
C GLY A 227 -7.89 -8.16 -8.37
N PHE A 228 -7.87 -6.90 -8.79
CA PHE A 228 -9.02 -6.22 -9.41
C PHE A 228 -8.72 -5.65 -10.78
N ILE A 229 -7.47 -5.28 -11.04
CA ILE A 229 -7.06 -4.65 -12.29
C ILE A 229 -6.08 -5.55 -13.02
N TRP A 230 -6.45 -6.00 -14.22
CA TRP A 230 -5.60 -6.80 -15.10
C TRP A 230 -4.97 -5.94 -16.19
N GLN A 231 -5.69 -4.91 -16.60
CA GLN A 231 -5.20 -3.91 -17.56
C GLN A 231 -4.07 -3.08 -16.91
N GLY A 232 -3.07 -2.74 -17.69
CA GLY A 232 -1.93 -1.95 -17.20
C GLY A 232 -0.92 -2.71 -16.36
N MET A 233 -1.09 -4.02 -16.10
CA MET A 233 -0.12 -4.83 -15.35
C MET A 233 1.31 -4.74 -15.92
N PRO A 234 1.53 -4.83 -17.25
CA PRO A 234 2.87 -4.71 -17.83
C PRO A 234 3.49 -3.34 -17.62
N ASP A 235 2.67 -2.29 -17.57
CA ASP A 235 3.09 -0.89 -17.47
C ASP A 235 3.10 -0.35 -16.05
N ALA A 236 2.71 -1.16 -15.08
CA ALA A 236 2.68 -0.80 -13.67
C ALA A 236 4.04 -0.26 -13.19
N VAL A 237 4.01 0.85 -12.48
CA VAL A 237 5.09 1.34 -11.63
C VAL A 237 5.05 0.58 -10.30
N VAL A 238 3.85 0.45 -9.74
CA VAL A 238 3.60 -0.28 -8.49
C VAL A 238 2.49 -1.31 -8.70
N TRP A 239 2.78 -2.57 -8.39
CA TRP A 239 1.76 -3.58 -8.13
C TRP A 239 1.35 -3.52 -6.67
N HIS A 240 0.05 -3.49 -6.40
CA HIS A 240 -0.51 -3.53 -5.04
C HIS A 240 -1.37 -4.78 -4.89
N PHE A 241 -0.99 -5.67 -3.96
CA PHE A 241 -1.61 -6.97 -3.73
C PHE A 241 -2.74 -6.88 -2.71
N TYR A 242 -3.71 -6.05 -3.02
CA TYR A 242 -4.91 -5.83 -2.25
C TYR A 242 -5.58 -7.17 -1.86
N GLU A 243 -6.00 -7.30 -0.59
CA GLU A 243 -6.63 -8.52 -0.05
C GLU A 243 -5.73 -9.77 0.00
N ASN A 244 -4.61 -9.66 0.68
CA ASN A 244 -3.77 -10.78 1.09
C ASN A 244 -3.15 -11.59 -0.08
N PRO A 245 -1.92 -11.31 -0.42
CA PRO A 245 -1.17 -11.97 -1.50
C PRO A 245 -1.05 -13.50 -1.33
N VAL A 246 -1.25 -14.02 -0.12
CA VAL A 246 -1.17 -15.47 0.17
C VAL A 246 -2.24 -16.26 -0.58
N HIS A 247 -3.39 -15.67 -0.87
CA HIS A 247 -4.45 -16.33 -1.63
C HIS A 247 -4.21 -16.33 -3.15
N LEU A 248 -3.31 -15.47 -3.62
CA LEU A 248 -2.93 -15.38 -5.01
C LEU A 248 -1.59 -16.12 -5.16
N ASN A 249 -1.57 -17.23 -5.87
CA ASN A 249 -0.30 -17.91 -6.21
C ASN A 249 0.50 -17.05 -7.19
N ASN A 250 1.16 -16.01 -6.67
CA ASN A 250 1.89 -15.00 -7.42
C ASN A 250 3.36 -14.90 -6.97
N ALA A 251 4.15 -14.16 -7.74
CA ALA A 251 5.58 -13.99 -7.47
C ALA A 251 5.85 -13.27 -6.14
N PHE A 252 5.02 -12.29 -5.76
CA PHE A 252 5.18 -11.56 -4.50
C PHE A 252 4.96 -12.46 -3.28
N ALA A 253 3.91 -13.28 -3.29
CA ALA A 253 3.63 -14.24 -2.20
C ALA A 253 4.80 -15.25 -2.05
N ARG A 254 5.38 -15.71 -3.17
CA ARG A 254 6.57 -16.59 -3.12
C ARG A 254 7.80 -15.91 -2.53
N LEU A 255 8.06 -14.66 -2.90
CA LEU A 255 9.14 -13.86 -2.32
C LEU A 255 8.93 -13.65 -0.82
N THR A 256 7.71 -13.28 -0.40
CA THR A 256 7.35 -13.09 1.00
C THR A 256 7.57 -14.36 1.83
N ALA A 257 7.18 -15.53 1.31
CA ALA A 257 7.42 -16.80 2.00
C ALA A 257 8.92 -17.13 2.18
N MET A 258 9.78 -16.53 1.37
CA MET A 258 11.24 -16.72 1.42
C MET A 258 11.98 -15.59 2.16
N ALA A 259 11.30 -14.55 2.58
CA ALA A 259 11.86 -13.29 3.08
C ALA A 259 12.93 -13.46 4.16
N ARG A 260 12.71 -14.39 5.10
CA ARG A 260 13.61 -14.66 6.24
C ARG A 260 14.53 -15.88 6.08
N THR A 261 14.26 -16.72 5.10
CA THR A 261 14.97 -18.02 4.95
C THR A 261 15.94 -18.05 3.78
N ALA A 262 15.75 -17.19 2.78
CA ALA A 262 16.63 -17.14 1.63
C ALA A 262 17.91 -16.35 1.93
N ASP A 263 19.01 -16.73 1.29
CA ASP A 263 20.20 -15.91 1.22
C ASP A 263 19.87 -14.50 0.69
N PRO A 264 20.35 -13.41 1.33
CA PRO A 264 19.99 -12.03 0.96
C PRO A 264 20.31 -11.70 -0.50
N GLY A 265 21.45 -12.16 -1.01
CA GLY A 265 21.86 -11.96 -2.41
C GLY A 265 20.94 -12.71 -3.39
N LYS A 266 20.52 -13.92 -3.03
CA LYS A 266 19.54 -14.71 -3.80
C LYS A 266 18.19 -14.01 -3.82
N LEU A 267 17.71 -13.51 -2.67
CA LEU A 267 16.45 -12.80 -2.56
C LEU A 267 16.45 -11.54 -3.44
N ARG A 268 17.49 -10.70 -3.38
CA ARG A 268 17.64 -9.52 -4.24
C ARG A 268 17.61 -9.89 -5.73
N ARG A 269 18.32 -10.91 -6.16
CA ARG A 269 18.28 -11.37 -7.56
C ARG A 269 16.88 -11.83 -7.98
N MET A 270 16.12 -12.45 -7.08
CA MET A 270 14.75 -12.86 -7.36
C MET A 270 13.82 -11.65 -7.47
N VAL A 271 13.95 -10.66 -6.58
CA VAL A 271 13.21 -9.39 -6.67
C VAL A 271 13.48 -8.70 -8.01
N ALA A 272 14.74 -8.57 -8.43
CA ALA A 272 15.12 -8.00 -9.72
C ALA A 272 14.51 -8.75 -10.93
N ARG A 273 14.36 -10.07 -10.84
CA ARG A 273 13.68 -10.88 -11.88
C ARG A 273 12.18 -10.62 -11.89
N VAL A 274 11.55 -10.54 -10.73
CA VAL A 274 10.11 -10.29 -10.62
C VAL A 274 9.75 -8.90 -11.13
N ALA A 275 10.58 -7.89 -10.91
CA ALA A 275 10.38 -6.54 -11.45
C ALA A 275 10.27 -6.50 -12.99
N LYS A 276 10.87 -7.46 -13.69
CA LYS A 276 10.86 -7.58 -15.16
C LYS A 276 9.66 -8.36 -15.71
N LEU A 277 8.84 -8.99 -14.86
CA LEU A 277 7.67 -9.74 -15.32
C LEU A 277 6.60 -8.79 -15.86
N SER A 278 5.84 -9.25 -16.84
CA SER A 278 4.66 -8.50 -17.34
C SER A 278 3.46 -8.58 -16.39
N ALA A 279 3.42 -9.61 -15.54
CA ALA A 279 2.38 -9.80 -14.55
C ALA A 279 2.93 -10.58 -13.34
N PRO A 280 2.39 -10.36 -12.12
CA PRO A 280 2.94 -10.95 -10.90
C PRO A 280 2.66 -12.47 -10.75
N TRP A 281 1.74 -13.02 -11.50
CA TRP A 281 1.36 -14.43 -11.43
C TRP A 281 1.90 -15.29 -12.54
N SER A 282 3.06 -14.95 -13.08
CA SER A 282 3.77 -15.85 -13.98
C SER A 282 4.07 -17.18 -13.29
N ASN A 283 3.34 -18.22 -13.70
CA ASN A 283 3.49 -19.58 -13.20
C ASN A 283 4.45 -20.35 -14.13
N PRO A 284 5.31 -21.22 -13.63
CA PRO A 284 6.09 -22.14 -14.47
C PRO A 284 5.23 -23.12 -15.28
N ASP A 285 3.96 -23.33 -14.91
CA ASP A 285 2.99 -24.04 -15.71
C ASP A 285 2.63 -23.26 -16.97
N MET A 286 2.92 -23.85 -18.14
CA MET A 286 2.76 -23.20 -19.45
C MET A 286 1.31 -22.76 -19.72
N LEU A 287 0.33 -23.54 -19.31
CA LEU A 287 -1.10 -23.20 -19.49
C LEU A 287 -1.52 -22.03 -18.57
N ALA A 288 -1.09 -22.08 -17.33
CA ALA A 288 -1.35 -20.99 -16.38
C ALA A 288 -0.63 -19.70 -16.81
N SER A 289 0.62 -19.79 -17.30
CA SER A 289 1.34 -18.65 -17.89
C SER A 289 0.64 -18.07 -19.12
N LEU A 290 0.06 -18.92 -19.98
CA LEU A 290 -0.69 -18.46 -21.14
C LEU A 290 -1.98 -17.73 -20.72
N LEU A 291 -2.73 -18.29 -19.79
CA LEU A 291 -3.92 -17.66 -19.24
C LEU A 291 -3.60 -16.33 -18.55
N ASP A 292 -2.52 -16.29 -17.78
CA ASP A 292 -2.03 -15.06 -17.11
C ASP A 292 -1.68 -13.96 -18.14
N ARG A 293 -1.02 -14.34 -19.25
CA ARG A 293 -0.68 -13.40 -20.34
C ARG A 293 -1.93 -12.90 -21.10
N MET A 294 -2.87 -13.78 -21.38
CA MET A 294 -4.13 -13.40 -22.02
C MET A 294 -4.93 -12.44 -21.14
N GLN A 295 -4.94 -12.66 -19.84
CA GLN A 295 -5.59 -11.79 -18.88
C GLN A 295 -4.87 -10.43 -18.76
N ALA A 296 -3.54 -10.42 -18.68
CA ALA A 296 -2.74 -9.21 -18.61
C ALA A 296 -2.83 -8.34 -19.88
N SER A 297 -3.12 -8.93 -21.03
CA SER A 297 -3.30 -8.20 -22.30
C SER A 297 -4.68 -7.57 -22.49
N GLY A 298 -5.55 -7.61 -21.51
CA GLY A 298 -6.77 -6.79 -21.50
C GLY A 298 -8.04 -7.47 -22.05
N GLY A 299 -8.03 -8.79 -22.22
CA GLY A 299 -9.13 -9.51 -22.86
C GLY A 299 -10.43 -9.67 -22.05
N ALA A 300 -10.51 -9.26 -20.79
CA ALA A 300 -11.70 -9.46 -19.97
C ALA A 300 -11.93 -8.32 -18.98
N GLY A 301 -12.50 -7.25 -19.44
CA GLY A 301 -12.65 -5.98 -18.71
C GLY A 301 -13.63 -5.96 -17.54
N SER A 302 -14.29 -7.06 -17.15
CA SER A 302 -15.22 -7.04 -16.02
C SER A 302 -14.75 -7.88 -14.82
N VAL A 303 -15.10 -7.45 -13.62
CA VAL A 303 -14.83 -8.19 -12.37
C VAL A 303 -15.42 -9.60 -12.45
N TYR A 304 -16.63 -9.75 -13.00
CA TYR A 304 -17.31 -11.04 -13.16
C TYR A 304 -16.58 -12.00 -14.11
N ALA A 305 -16.08 -11.50 -15.24
CA ALA A 305 -15.31 -12.34 -16.17
C ALA A 305 -14.01 -12.83 -15.51
N ARG A 306 -13.41 -11.99 -14.66
CA ARG A 306 -12.22 -12.30 -13.89
C ARG A 306 -12.46 -13.38 -12.84
N GLU A 307 -13.50 -13.23 -12.04
CA GLU A 307 -13.90 -14.22 -11.03
C GLU A 307 -14.30 -15.55 -11.65
N TRP A 308 -15.02 -15.49 -12.78
CA TRP A 308 -15.36 -16.68 -13.54
C TRP A 308 -14.13 -17.41 -14.06
N LEU A 309 -13.19 -16.70 -14.68
CA LEU A 309 -11.93 -17.28 -15.18
C LEU A 309 -11.09 -17.87 -14.04
N GLN A 310 -11.01 -17.19 -12.88
CA GLN A 310 -10.33 -17.72 -11.70
C GLN A 310 -11.05 -18.96 -11.13
N GLY A 311 -12.37 -18.97 -11.14
CA GLY A 311 -13.18 -20.12 -10.73
C GLY A 311 -12.95 -21.33 -11.63
N GLN A 312 -12.96 -21.13 -12.95
CA GLN A 312 -12.69 -22.17 -13.94
C GLN A 312 -11.25 -22.69 -13.84
N ARG A 313 -10.26 -21.81 -13.63
CA ARG A 313 -8.86 -22.19 -13.40
C ARG A 313 -8.72 -23.09 -12.17
N ARG A 314 -9.34 -22.74 -11.04
CA ARG A 314 -9.33 -23.57 -9.83
C ARG A 314 -10.04 -24.91 -10.04
N HIS A 315 -11.14 -24.90 -10.76
CA HIS A 315 -11.89 -26.12 -11.09
C HIS A 315 -11.06 -27.05 -11.99
N MET A 316 -10.49 -26.52 -13.06
CA MET A 316 -9.64 -27.27 -14.00
C MET A 316 -8.39 -27.84 -13.34
N LEU A 317 -7.68 -27.07 -12.51
CA LEU A 317 -6.53 -27.54 -11.74
C LEU A 317 -6.92 -28.64 -10.75
N ARG A 318 -8.07 -28.54 -10.08
CA ARG A 318 -8.56 -29.60 -9.19
C ARG A 318 -8.87 -30.90 -9.95
N HIS A 319 -9.39 -30.80 -11.16
CA HIS A 319 -9.65 -31.98 -12.00
C HIS A 319 -8.37 -32.62 -12.52
N LEU A 320 -7.40 -31.82 -12.96
CA LEU A 320 -6.09 -32.33 -13.41
C LEU A 320 -5.27 -32.97 -12.27
N LEU A 321 -5.42 -32.47 -11.04
CA LEU A 321 -4.73 -33.03 -9.86
C LEU A 321 -5.46 -34.26 -9.26
N ARG A 322 -6.76 -34.48 -9.55
CA ARG A 322 -7.53 -35.64 -9.08
C ARG A 322 -7.53 -36.81 -10.06
N GLY A 323 -7.03 -36.59 -11.25
CA GLY A 323 -6.90 -37.61 -12.31
C GLY A 323 -5.52 -38.30 -12.38
N ARG A 324 -4.74 -38.20 -11.29
CA ARG A 324 -3.50 -38.97 -11.11
C ARG A 324 -3.59 -39.84 -9.89
#